data_1d7b2f9b47319ef4f3600f7753a7478a
#
_entry.id   1d7b2f9b47319ef4f3600f7753a7478a
#
_cell.length_a   1.000
_cell.length_b   1.000
_cell.length_c   1.000
_cell.angle_alpha   90.00
_cell.angle_beta   90.00
_cell.angle_gamma   90.00
#
_symmetry.space_group_name_H-M   'P 1'
#
loop_
_entity.id
_entity.type
_entity.pdbx_description
1 polymer ?
#
loop_
_entity_poly.entity_id
_entity_poly.type
_entity_poly.pdbx_seq_one_letter_code
_entity_poly.pdbx_strand_id
1 'polypeptide(L)'
;AAATLSIRCVPGRFLPDKAIDLVDEDCALNRTEIDSMPSELDDLRRKIMQLEIEEMALKKEDDQLSKDRLAKLSQELAGLKDKFNAMKSRWEAERGSVDEVKKIKGDIERVHGEIEAAQMALEYEKAARLQYSDLPALEKQLAEAEQRAEKRSGENTLVHDTVTEEEIAGIVAKWTGIPVSKLVEGEREKLLHLDEVI
;
A
#
# COMPACT_ATOMS: atom_id res chain seq x y z
N ALA A 1 16.55 -8.82 4.26
CA ALA A 1 15.85 -9.72 3.32
C ALA A 1 16.37 -9.56 1.89
N ALA A 2 16.31 -8.36 1.23
CA ALA A 2 16.64 -8.16 -0.17
C ALA A 2 18.04 -8.68 -0.56
N ALA A 3 19.09 -8.32 0.19
CA ALA A 3 20.45 -8.79 -0.08
C ALA A 3 20.57 -10.32 0.06
N THR A 4 20.00 -10.91 1.10
CA THR A 4 20.07 -12.34 1.35
C THR A 4 19.33 -13.16 0.30
N LEU A 5 18.09 -12.75 -0.04
CA LEU A 5 17.28 -13.42 -1.05
C LEU A 5 17.87 -13.26 -2.46
N SER A 6 18.42 -12.07 -2.77
CA SER A 6 19.07 -11.85 -4.07
C SER A 6 20.32 -12.71 -4.27
N ILE A 7 21.11 -12.94 -3.21
CA ILE A 7 22.29 -13.84 -3.28
C ILE A 7 21.87 -15.27 -3.58
N ARG A 8 20.86 -15.75 -2.86
CA ARG A 8 20.40 -17.14 -2.94
C ARG A 8 19.66 -17.48 -4.23
N CYS A 9 18.83 -16.56 -4.72
CA CYS A 9 17.80 -16.90 -5.69
C CYS A 9 17.95 -16.21 -7.05
N VAL A 10 18.72 -15.11 -7.15
CA VAL A 10 18.88 -14.36 -8.40
C VAL A 10 20.29 -14.56 -8.95
N PRO A 11 20.47 -15.50 -9.91
CA PRO A 11 21.76 -15.67 -10.59
C PRO A 11 22.01 -14.57 -11.64
N GLY A 12 23.27 -14.31 -11.96
CA GLY A 12 23.67 -13.50 -13.12
C GLY A 12 23.84 -12.01 -12.89
N ARG A 13 23.56 -11.49 -11.69
CA ARG A 13 23.85 -10.09 -11.31
C ARG A 13 24.70 -10.03 -10.04
N PHE A 14 25.44 -8.94 -9.86
CA PHE A 14 26.32 -8.75 -8.70
C PHE A 14 25.63 -7.89 -7.62
N LEU A 15 26.09 -8.01 -6.38
CA LEU A 15 25.75 -7.06 -5.32
C LEU A 15 26.62 -5.78 -5.51
N PRO A 16 26.07 -4.61 -5.19
CA PRO A 16 24.76 -4.34 -4.55
C PRO A 16 23.57 -4.28 -5.51
N ASP A 17 23.79 -4.19 -6.81
CA ASP A 17 22.79 -3.83 -7.83
C ASP A 17 21.53 -4.70 -7.75
N LYS A 18 21.68 -6.01 -7.69
CA LYS A 18 20.50 -6.91 -7.62
C LYS A 18 19.65 -6.75 -6.37
N ALA A 19 20.24 -6.30 -5.27
CA ALA A 19 19.47 -6.04 -4.05
C ALA A 19 18.75 -4.69 -4.13
N ILE A 20 19.37 -3.70 -4.77
CA ILE A 20 18.78 -2.38 -5.04
C ILE A 20 17.61 -2.55 -6.02
N ASP A 21 17.79 -3.31 -7.11
CA ASP A 21 16.73 -3.59 -8.08
C ASP A 21 15.48 -4.20 -7.44
N LEU A 22 15.66 -5.13 -6.47
CA LEU A 22 14.52 -5.74 -5.76
C LEU A 22 13.77 -4.72 -4.90
N VAL A 23 14.49 -3.85 -4.21
CA VAL A 23 13.87 -2.81 -3.39
C VAL A 23 13.19 -1.76 -4.27
N ASP A 24 13.78 -1.39 -5.39
CA ASP A 24 13.21 -0.42 -6.33
C ASP A 24 11.93 -0.96 -6.97
N GLU A 25 11.94 -2.23 -7.39
CA GLU A 25 10.75 -2.91 -7.92
C GLU A 25 9.62 -2.94 -6.88
N ASP A 26 9.94 -3.24 -5.61
CA ASP A 26 8.96 -3.28 -4.54
C ASP A 26 8.39 -1.89 -4.23
N CYS A 27 9.25 -0.88 -4.14
CA CYS A 27 8.81 0.51 -3.98
C CYS A 27 7.91 0.96 -5.15
N ALA A 28 8.20 0.53 -6.38
CA ALA A 28 7.39 0.85 -7.55
C ALA A 28 6.02 0.14 -7.50
N LEU A 29 5.98 -1.12 -7.05
CA LEU A 29 4.72 -1.87 -6.86
C LEU A 29 3.88 -1.23 -5.76
N ASN A 30 4.45 -0.97 -4.58
CA ASN A 30 3.76 -0.33 -3.48
C ASN A 30 3.21 1.05 -3.86
N ARG A 31 3.98 1.83 -4.61
CA ARG A 31 3.50 3.12 -5.12
C ARG A 31 2.29 2.94 -6.05
N THR A 32 2.33 1.93 -6.92
CA THR A 32 1.23 1.63 -7.83
C THR A 32 -0.01 1.16 -7.04
N GLU A 33 0.17 0.36 -5.99
CA GLU A 33 -0.91 -0.11 -5.13
C GLU A 33 -1.55 1.03 -4.32
N ILE A 34 -0.75 1.96 -3.77
CA ILE A 34 -1.25 3.15 -3.07
C ILE A 34 -2.08 4.04 -4.02
N ASP A 35 -1.62 4.21 -5.27
CA ASP A 35 -2.30 5.05 -6.26
C ASP A 35 -3.49 4.35 -6.94
N SER A 36 -3.56 3.02 -6.90
CA SER A 36 -4.62 2.23 -7.50
C SER A 36 -5.70 1.86 -6.48
N MET A 37 -6.89 1.57 -7.00
CA MET A 37 -7.98 1.05 -6.18
C MET A 37 -7.67 -0.41 -5.80
N PRO A 38 -7.83 -0.81 -4.52
CA PRO A 38 -7.67 -2.20 -4.09
C PRO A 38 -8.54 -3.16 -4.93
N SER A 39 -8.02 -4.36 -5.20
CA SER A 39 -8.69 -5.36 -6.03
C SER A 39 -10.10 -5.70 -5.53
N GLU A 40 -10.26 -5.85 -4.21
CA GLU A 40 -11.57 -6.12 -3.60
C GLU A 40 -12.60 -5.02 -3.86
N LEU A 41 -12.16 -3.77 -3.86
CA LEU A 41 -13.01 -2.62 -4.12
C LEU A 41 -13.38 -2.52 -5.62
N ASP A 42 -12.43 -2.84 -6.51
CA ASP A 42 -12.69 -2.89 -7.96
C ASP A 42 -13.63 -4.02 -8.33
N ASP A 43 -13.51 -5.19 -7.71
CA ASP A 43 -14.42 -6.32 -7.89
C ASP A 43 -15.85 -5.97 -7.45
N LEU A 44 -16.01 -5.31 -6.31
CA LEU A 44 -17.32 -4.81 -5.86
C LEU A 44 -17.90 -3.80 -6.86
N ARG A 45 -17.08 -2.89 -7.36
CA ARG A 45 -17.50 -1.91 -8.37
C ARG A 45 -17.96 -2.57 -9.65
N ARG A 46 -17.24 -3.56 -10.15
CA ARG A 46 -17.60 -4.32 -11.35
C ARG A 46 -18.91 -5.08 -11.15
N LYS A 47 -19.08 -5.71 -9.98
CA LYS A 47 -20.31 -6.42 -9.66
C LYS A 47 -21.51 -5.47 -9.58
N ILE A 48 -21.37 -4.31 -8.94
CA ILE A 48 -22.40 -3.26 -8.89
C ILE A 48 -22.77 -2.84 -10.31
N MET A 49 -21.79 -2.54 -11.17
CA MET A 49 -22.04 -2.14 -12.55
C MET A 49 -22.78 -3.20 -13.34
N GLN A 50 -22.43 -4.48 -13.17
CA GLN A 50 -23.11 -5.60 -13.83
C GLN A 50 -24.56 -5.68 -13.39
N LEU A 51 -24.85 -5.56 -12.09
CA LEU A 51 -26.22 -5.58 -11.56
C LEU A 51 -27.02 -4.33 -11.96
N GLU A 52 -26.39 -3.17 -12.08
CA GLU A 52 -27.05 -1.96 -12.59
C GLU A 52 -27.46 -2.10 -14.06
N ILE A 53 -26.67 -2.80 -14.88
CA ILE A 53 -27.03 -3.10 -16.27
C ILE A 53 -28.24 -4.06 -16.30
N GLU A 54 -28.24 -5.10 -15.44
CA GLU A 54 -29.37 -6.03 -15.30
C GLU A 54 -30.63 -5.28 -14.83
N GLU A 55 -30.48 -4.39 -13.84
CA GLU A 55 -31.58 -3.54 -13.35
C GLU A 55 -32.20 -2.69 -14.47
N MET A 56 -31.35 -2.07 -15.30
CA MET A 56 -31.83 -1.27 -16.43
C MET A 56 -32.54 -2.10 -17.50
N ALA A 57 -32.13 -3.36 -17.68
CA ALA A 57 -32.81 -4.27 -18.61
C ALA A 57 -34.19 -4.69 -18.06
N LEU A 58 -34.26 -5.11 -16.79
CA LEU A 58 -35.50 -5.53 -16.15
C LEU A 58 -36.54 -4.41 -16.01
N LYS A 59 -36.09 -3.15 -15.86
CA LYS A 59 -37.00 -1.99 -15.85
C LYS A 59 -37.74 -1.75 -17.16
N LYS A 60 -37.32 -2.34 -18.28
CA LYS A 60 -37.99 -2.24 -19.57
C LYS A 60 -39.03 -3.34 -19.79
N GLU A 61 -39.04 -4.34 -18.93
CA GLU A 61 -39.96 -5.47 -18.99
C GLU A 61 -41.15 -5.23 -18.04
N ASP A 62 -42.37 -5.59 -18.48
CA ASP A 62 -43.60 -5.32 -17.73
C ASP A 62 -44.23 -6.56 -17.06
N ASP A 63 -43.59 -7.72 -17.24
CA ASP A 63 -44.07 -8.98 -16.68
C ASP A 63 -43.84 -9.08 -15.14
N GLN A 64 -44.65 -9.91 -14.47
CA GLN A 64 -44.62 -10.03 -12.99
C GLN A 64 -43.29 -10.65 -12.53
N LEU A 65 -42.71 -11.58 -13.27
CA LEU A 65 -41.46 -12.24 -12.92
C LEU A 65 -40.29 -11.24 -12.92
N SER A 66 -40.24 -10.36 -13.90
CA SER A 66 -39.21 -9.30 -14.00
C SER A 66 -39.37 -8.29 -12.87
N LYS A 67 -40.60 -7.96 -12.43
CA LYS A 67 -40.83 -7.09 -11.26
C LYS A 67 -40.34 -7.72 -9.95
N ASP A 68 -40.62 -9.01 -9.74
CA ASP A 68 -40.15 -9.73 -8.56
C ASP A 68 -38.62 -9.86 -8.54
N ARG A 69 -38.01 -10.11 -9.71
CA ARG A 69 -36.55 -10.13 -9.86
C ARG A 69 -35.94 -8.76 -9.58
N LEU A 70 -36.55 -7.69 -10.10
CA LEU A 70 -36.11 -6.31 -9.92
C LEU A 70 -36.12 -5.89 -8.43
N ALA A 71 -37.14 -6.32 -7.68
CA ALA A 71 -37.19 -6.04 -6.24
C ALA A 71 -36.03 -6.71 -5.47
N LYS A 72 -35.73 -7.97 -5.78
CA LYS A 72 -34.57 -8.68 -5.17
C LYS A 72 -33.23 -8.05 -5.57
N LEU A 73 -33.08 -7.75 -6.86
CA LEU A 73 -31.88 -7.14 -7.41
C LEU A 73 -31.61 -5.76 -6.78
N SER A 74 -32.66 -4.94 -6.62
CA SER A 74 -32.52 -3.61 -5.99
C SER A 74 -32.06 -3.70 -4.54
N GLN A 75 -32.51 -4.70 -3.80
CA GLN A 75 -32.09 -4.96 -2.43
C GLN A 75 -30.62 -5.43 -2.38
N GLU A 76 -30.21 -6.34 -3.27
CA GLU A 76 -28.82 -6.80 -3.39
C GLU A 76 -27.89 -5.63 -3.77
N LEU A 77 -28.33 -4.81 -4.73
CA LEU A 77 -27.60 -3.65 -5.20
C LEU A 77 -27.40 -2.60 -4.10
N ALA A 78 -28.44 -2.33 -3.29
CA ALA A 78 -28.33 -1.45 -2.12
C ALA A 78 -27.28 -1.97 -1.12
N GLY A 79 -27.35 -3.25 -0.76
CA GLY A 79 -26.38 -3.86 0.16
C GLY A 79 -24.93 -3.87 -0.37
N LEU A 80 -24.72 -4.06 -1.68
CA LEU A 80 -23.39 -3.98 -2.29
C LEU A 80 -22.89 -2.53 -2.35
N LYS A 81 -23.75 -1.56 -2.64
CA LYS A 81 -23.40 -0.14 -2.63
C LYS A 81 -23.02 0.33 -1.23
N ASP A 82 -23.71 -0.11 -0.20
CA ASP A 82 -23.35 0.22 1.18
C ASP A 82 -21.98 -0.34 1.57
N LYS A 83 -21.70 -1.60 1.21
CA LYS A 83 -20.39 -2.22 1.41
C LYS A 83 -19.28 -1.48 0.65
N PHE A 84 -19.53 -1.16 -0.61
CA PHE A 84 -18.59 -0.42 -1.44
C PHE A 84 -18.28 0.96 -0.85
N ASN A 85 -19.30 1.71 -0.44
CA ASN A 85 -19.13 3.04 0.14
C ASN A 85 -18.37 2.98 1.47
N ALA A 86 -18.66 2.01 2.34
CA ALA A 86 -17.95 1.81 3.60
C ALA A 86 -16.46 1.49 3.36
N MET A 87 -16.17 0.56 2.46
CA MET A 87 -14.80 0.17 2.12
C MET A 87 -14.05 1.30 1.41
N LYS A 88 -14.72 2.03 0.50
CA LYS A 88 -14.15 3.18 -0.20
C LYS A 88 -13.78 4.30 0.77
N SER A 89 -14.67 4.65 1.71
CA SER A 89 -14.39 5.67 2.72
C SER A 89 -13.21 5.29 3.61
N ARG A 90 -13.08 4.01 3.95
CA ARG A 90 -11.94 3.50 4.71
C ARG A 90 -10.65 3.63 3.91
N TRP A 91 -10.63 3.17 2.67
CA TRP A 91 -9.48 3.27 1.78
C TRP A 91 -9.04 4.73 1.55
N GLU A 92 -10.00 5.64 1.29
CA GLU A 92 -9.71 7.07 1.13
C GLU A 92 -9.11 7.68 2.41
N ALA A 93 -9.57 7.26 3.58
CA ALA A 93 -9.02 7.72 4.86
C ALA A 93 -7.60 7.19 5.13
N GLU A 94 -7.33 5.92 4.79
CA GLU A 94 -6.00 5.32 4.91
C GLU A 94 -5.03 6.00 3.94
N ARG A 95 -5.40 6.14 2.67
CA ARG A 95 -4.61 6.84 1.65
C ARG A 95 -4.31 8.29 2.04
N GLY A 96 -5.32 9.02 2.53
CA GLY A 96 -5.14 10.39 3.00
C GLY A 96 -4.15 10.51 4.15
N SER A 97 -4.07 9.51 5.03
CA SER A 97 -3.08 9.48 6.12
C SER A 97 -1.66 9.27 5.58
N VAL A 98 -1.47 8.40 4.58
CA VAL A 98 -0.18 8.17 3.92
C VAL A 98 0.29 9.43 3.18
N ASP A 99 -0.62 10.08 2.44
CA ASP A 99 -0.33 11.31 1.72
C ASP A 99 0.04 12.47 2.68
N GLU A 100 -0.61 12.55 3.85
CA GLU A 100 -0.28 13.54 4.90
C GLU A 100 1.15 13.34 5.41
N VAL A 101 1.52 12.11 5.78
CA VAL A 101 2.88 11.75 6.24
C VAL A 101 3.91 12.07 5.16
N LYS A 102 3.65 11.69 3.92
CA LYS A 102 4.54 11.95 2.78
C LYS A 102 4.76 13.45 2.56
N LYS A 103 3.69 14.25 2.65
CA LYS A 103 3.77 15.70 2.52
C LYS A 103 4.65 16.32 3.60
N ILE A 104 4.46 15.92 4.87
CA ILE A 104 5.25 16.43 6.00
C ILE A 104 6.72 16.04 5.82
N LYS A 105 7.03 14.80 5.41
CA LYS A 105 8.41 14.37 5.10
C LYS A 105 9.05 15.23 4.01
N GLY A 106 8.32 15.53 2.93
CA GLY A 106 8.79 16.43 1.88
C GLY A 106 9.01 17.87 2.37
N ASP A 107 8.16 18.37 3.28
CA ASP A 107 8.36 19.69 3.90
C ASP A 107 9.61 19.72 4.78
N ILE A 108 9.90 18.64 5.52
CA ILE A 108 11.14 18.48 6.32
C ILE A 108 12.37 18.51 5.41
N GLU A 109 12.37 17.74 4.32
CA GLU A 109 13.49 17.74 3.36
C GLU A 109 13.71 19.13 2.73
N ARG A 110 12.63 19.83 2.39
CA ARG A 110 12.71 21.19 1.89
C ARG A 110 13.33 22.14 2.92
N VAL A 111 12.92 22.07 4.19
CA VAL A 111 13.47 22.88 5.27
C VAL A 111 14.95 22.57 5.51
N HIS A 112 15.36 21.31 5.42
CA HIS A 112 16.78 20.94 5.47
C HIS A 112 17.58 21.60 4.34
N GLY A 113 17.08 21.54 3.11
CA GLY A 113 17.72 22.23 1.99
C GLY A 113 17.79 23.76 2.16
N GLU A 114 16.74 24.37 2.75
CA GLU A 114 16.74 25.80 3.06
C GLU A 114 17.74 26.16 4.16
N ILE A 115 17.94 25.31 5.17
CA ILE A 115 18.96 25.48 6.22
C ILE A 115 20.36 25.46 5.61
N GLU A 116 20.66 24.47 4.78
CA GLU A 116 21.96 24.37 4.08
C GLU A 116 22.22 25.60 3.20
N ALA A 117 21.22 26.01 2.43
CA ALA A 117 21.33 27.20 1.58
C ALA A 117 21.56 28.48 2.39
N ALA A 118 20.86 28.66 3.52
CA ALA A 118 21.02 29.81 4.40
C ALA A 118 22.42 29.82 5.08
N GLN A 119 22.94 28.65 5.46
CA GLN A 119 24.29 28.52 6.01
C GLN A 119 25.35 28.88 4.97
N MET A 120 25.22 28.43 3.73
CA MET A 120 26.12 28.79 2.62
C MET A 120 26.07 30.29 2.30
N ALA A 121 24.88 30.90 2.42
CA ALA A 121 24.69 32.33 2.24
C ALA A 121 25.12 33.18 3.44
N LEU A 122 25.60 32.57 4.53
CA LEU A 122 25.96 33.20 5.80
C LEU A 122 24.79 33.91 6.51
N GLU A 123 23.55 33.51 6.18
CA GLU A 123 22.30 33.98 6.80
C GLU A 123 22.01 33.20 8.09
N TYR A 124 22.87 33.33 9.10
CA TYR A 124 22.83 32.52 10.31
C TYR A 124 21.53 32.69 11.13
N GLU A 125 20.94 33.88 11.15
CA GLU A 125 19.68 34.12 11.82
C GLU A 125 18.51 33.32 11.21
N LYS A 126 18.43 33.28 9.88
CA LYS A 126 17.46 32.50 9.13
C LYS A 126 17.67 31.01 9.34
N ALA A 127 18.93 30.54 9.24
CA ALA A 127 19.27 29.14 9.46
C ALA A 127 18.90 28.70 10.88
N ALA A 128 19.20 29.54 11.90
CA ALA A 128 18.84 29.25 13.29
C ALA A 128 17.33 29.18 13.51
N ARG A 129 16.55 30.08 12.90
CA ARG A 129 15.09 30.05 12.97
C ARG A 129 14.52 28.76 12.38
N LEU A 130 14.95 28.39 11.18
CA LEU A 130 14.50 27.16 10.51
C LEU A 130 14.88 25.92 11.33
N GLN A 131 16.10 25.88 11.88
CA GLN A 131 16.62 24.73 12.61
C GLN A 131 16.00 24.55 14.00
N TYR A 132 15.73 25.65 14.74
CA TYR A 132 15.28 25.57 16.13
C TYR A 132 13.78 25.84 16.32
N SER A 133 13.08 26.34 15.30
CA SER A 133 11.64 26.60 15.37
C SER A 133 10.85 25.74 14.38
N ASP A 134 11.16 25.84 13.09
CA ASP A 134 10.32 25.28 12.06
C ASP A 134 10.53 23.77 11.91
N LEU A 135 11.78 23.30 11.95
CA LEU A 135 12.11 21.87 11.85
C LEU A 135 11.50 21.05 13.00
N PRO A 136 11.69 21.42 14.29
CA PRO A 136 11.09 20.67 15.41
C PRO A 136 9.55 20.68 15.39
N ALA A 137 8.93 21.75 14.86
CA ALA A 137 7.48 21.80 14.70
C ALA A 137 6.98 20.78 13.66
N LEU A 138 7.69 20.65 12.53
CA LEU A 138 7.38 19.66 11.50
C LEU A 138 7.64 18.23 11.98
N GLU A 139 8.74 17.99 12.69
CA GLU A 139 9.04 16.67 13.29
C GLU A 139 7.96 16.23 14.27
N LYS A 140 7.44 17.16 15.08
CA LYS A 140 6.32 16.89 15.98
C LYS A 140 5.04 16.56 15.19
N GLN A 141 4.74 17.31 14.14
CA GLN A 141 3.60 17.04 13.27
C GLN A 141 3.74 15.66 12.58
N LEU A 142 4.96 15.29 12.17
CA LEU A 142 5.23 13.98 11.59
C LEU A 142 4.93 12.88 12.60
N ALA A 143 5.46 12.97 13.82
CA ALA A 143 5.21 11.98 14.87
C ALA A 143 3.72 11.83 15.21
N GLU A 144 2.98 12.94 15.25
CA GLU A 144 1.53 12.92 15.46
C GLU A 144 0.76 12.31 14.27
N ALA A 145 1.21 12.55 13.02
CA ALA A 145 0.61 11.98 11.84
C ALA A 145 0.88 10.46 11.74
N GLU A 146 2.11 10.04 12.03
CA GLU A 146 2.50 8.61 12.07
C GLU A 146 1.71 7.85 13.14
N GLN A 147 1.56 8.40 14.35
CA GLN A 147 0.72 7.79 15.38
C GLN A 147 -0.76 7.69 15.00
N ARG A 148 -1.28 8.68 14.26
CA ARG A 148 -2.66 8.64 13.75
C ARG A 148 -2.80 7.58 12.65
N ALA A 149 -1.82 7.44 11.79
CA ALA A 149 -1.77 6.42 10.75
C ALA A 149 -1.72 5.02 11.39
N GLU A 150 -0.82 4.76 12.35
CA GLU A 150 -0.72 3.50 13.08
C GLU A 150 -2.02 3.09 13.79
N LYS A 151 -2.70 4.03 14.45
CA LYS A 151 -3.97 3.76 15.13
C LYS A 151 -5.11 3.43 14.17
N ARG A 152 -5.04 3.89 12.93
CA ARG A 152 -6.01 3.59 11.87
C ARG A 152 -5.67 2.31 11.12
N SER A 153 -4.39 1.99 11.02
CA SER A 153 -3.86 0.76 10.45
C SER A 153 -4.16 -0.40 11.41
N GLY A 154 -5.30 -1.04 11.25
CA GLY A 154 -5.67 -2.26 11.98
C GLY A 154 -5.13 -3.50 11.24
N GLU A 155 -5.43 -4.70 11.78
CA GLU A 155 -5.04 -6.00 11.18
C GLU A 155 -5.44 -6.21 9.70
N ASN A 156 -6.26 -5.33 9.12
CA ASN A 156 -6.77 -5.38 7.74
C ASN A 156 -6.55 -4.04 7.02
N THR A 157 -5.30 -3.62 6.91
CA THR A 157 -4.92 -2.40 6.17
C THR A 157 -5.08 -2.62 4.67
N LEU A 158 -5.76 -1.69 3.98
CA LEU A 158 -5.97 -1.73 2.53
C LEU A 158 -4.80 -1.10 1.75
N VAL A 159 -3.96 -0.33 2.43
CA VAL A 159 -2.83 0.40 1.85
C VAL A 159 -1.56 0.03 2.59
N HIS A 160 -0.60 -0.58 1.89
CA HIS A 160 0.74 -0.88 2.42
C HIS A 160 1.72 0.20 1.94
N ASP A 161 2.40 0.86 2.89
CA ASP A 161 3.40 1.92 2.61
C ASP A 161 4.83 1.52 2.97
N THR A 162 5.01 0.30 3.46
CA THR A 162 6.29 -0.22 3.92
C THR A 162 6.70 -1.46 3.14
N VAL A 163 8.00 -1.52 2.80
CA VAL A 163 8.61 -2.69 2.15
C VAL A 163 8.82 -3.79 3.17
N THR A 164 8.09 -4.88 3.05
CA THR A 164 8.20 -6.04 3.94
C THR A 164 9.09 -7.14 3.35
N GLU A 165 9.52 -8.05 4.21
CA GLU A 165 10.29 -9.22 3.78
C GLU A 165 9.49 -10.16 2.87
N GLU A 166 8.19 -10.27 3.13
CA GLU A 166 7.26 -11.10 2.36
C GLU A 166 7.01 -10.54 0.95
N GLU A 167 6.92 -9.21 0.81
CA GLU A 167 6.77 -8.54 -0.48
C GLU A 167 8.00 -8.74 -1.34
N ILE A 168 9.21 -8.53 -0.79
CA ILE A 168 10.47 -8.83 -1.49
C ILE A 168 10.54 -10.29 -1.91
N ALA A 169 10.14 -11.23 -1.04
CA ALA A 169 10.10 -12.64 -1.38
C ALA A 169 9.08 -12.92 -2.51
N GLY A 170 7.96 -12.21 -2.53
CA GLY A 170 6.98 -12.25 -3.62
C GLY A 170 7.56 -11.82 -4.98
N ILE A 171 8.36 -10.76 -5.01
CA ILE A 171 9.05 -10.32 -6.23
C ILE A 171 10.08 -11.35 -6.68
N VAL A 172 10.91 -11.85 -5.76
CA VAL A 172 11.87 -12.91 -6.08
C VAL A 172 11.15 -14.15 -6.62
N ALA A 173 10.00 -14.51 -6.07
CA ALA A 173 9.19 -15.62 -6.58
C ALA A 173 8.69 -15.37 -8.00
N LYS A 174 8.26 -14.15 -8.33
CA LYS A 174 7.86 -13.76 -9.70
C LYS A 174 9.04 -13.88 -10.68
N TRP A 175 10.24 -13.44 -10.27
CA TRP A 175 11.42 -13.46 -11.14
C TRP A 175 12.00 -14.86 -11.35
N THR A 176 11.97 -15.70 -10.32
CA THR A 176 12.65 -17.01 -10.31
C THR A 176 11.70 -18.19 -10.51
N GLY A 177 10.41 -18.00 -10.30
CA GLY A 177 9.42 -19.09 -10.27
C GLY A 177 9.47 -19.95 -8.99
N ILE A 178 10.25 -19.56 -7.98
CA ILE A 178 10.35 -20.29 -6.70
C ILE A 178 9.20 -19.84 -5.78
N PRO A 179 8.38 -20.76 -5.21
CA PRO A 179 7.28 -20.39 -4.33
C PRO A 179 7.75 -19.59 -3.10
N VAL A 180 6.97 -18.56 -2.70
CA VAL A 180 7.29 -17.66 -1.57
C VAL A 180 7.54 -18.44 -0.27
N SER A 181 6.77 -19.50 0.01
CA SER A 181 6.93 -20.36 1.19
C SER A 181 8.35 -20.95 1.31
N LYS A 182 8.97 -21.29 0.17
CA LYS A 182 10.34 -21.82 0.15
C LYS A 182 11.41 -20.72 0.31
N LEU A 183 11.06 -19.46 0.11
CA LEU A 183 11.98 -18.33 0.22
C LEU A 183 12.05 -17.78 1.65
N VAL A 184 10.92 -17.75 2.33
CA VAL A 184 10.78 -17.19 3.70
C VAL A 184 11.18 -18.21 4.76
N GLU A 185 10.94 -19.51 4.53
CA GLU A 185 11.40 -20.56 5.46
C GLU A 185 12.93 -20.54 5.65
N GLY A 186 13.35 -20.26 6.87
CA GLY A 186 14.76 -20.31 7.26
C GLY A 186 15.32 -21.73 7.13
N GLU A 187 16.61 -21.87 6.78
CA GLU A 187 17.28 -23.17 6.71
C GLU A 187 17.19 -23.94 8.04
N ARG A 188 17.09 -23.21 9.15
CA ARG A 188 16.98 -23.77 10.50
C ARG A 188 15.62 -24.42 10.75
N GLU A 189 14.52 -23.85 10.22
CA GLU A 189 13.17 -24.43 10.30
C GLU A 189 13.05 -25.65 9.38
N LYS A 190 13.63 -25.60 8.20
CA LYS A 190 13.69 -26.76 7.29
C LYS A 190 14.41 -27.96 7.90
N LEU A 191 15.48 -27.71 8.66
CA LEU A 191 16.21 -28.76 9.35
C LEU A 191 15.44 -29.33 10.55
N LEU A 192 14.62 -28.51 11.21
CA LEU A 192 13.78 -28.96 12.34
C LEU A 192 12.63 -29.87 11.91
N HIS A 193 12.11 -29.69 10.68
CA HIS A 193 11.01 -30.48 10.13
C HIS A 193 11.47 -31.50 9.06
N LEU A 194 12.76 -31.77 8.97
CA LEU A 194 13.31 -32.69 7.98
C LEU A 194 12.83 -34.13 8.20
N ASP A 195 12.59 -34.50 9.44
CA ASP A 195 12.07 -35.81 9.87
C ASP A 195 10.59 -36.04 9.51
N GLU A 196 9.82 -34.97 9.28
CA GLU A 196 8.42 -35.05 8.84
C GLU A 196 8.28 -35.19 7.31
N VAL A 197 9.35 -34.87 6.54
CA VAL A 197 9.37 -34.83 5.08
C VAL A 197 10.03 -36.08 4.45
N ILE A 198 10.74 -36.90 5.25
CA ILE A 198 11.35 -38.17 4.86
C ILE A 198 10.43 -39.31 5.25
#